data_56e9d0b617037ba429731ccae6aad065
#
_entry.id   56e9d0b617037ba429731ccae6aad065
#
_cell.length_a   1.000
_cell.length_b   1.000
_cell.length_c   1.000
_cell.angle_alpha   90.00
_cell.angle_beta   90.00
_cell.angle_gamma   90.00
#
_symmetry.space_group_name_H-M   'P 1'
#
loop_
_entity.id
_entity.type
_entity.pdbx_description
1 polymer ?
#
loop_
_entity_poly.entity_id
_entity_poly.type
_entity_poly.pdbx_seq_one_letter_code
_entity_poly.pdbx_strand_id
1 'polypeptide(L)'
;MVKPGKTIDMKANNRYTRRNAYRQLALALAVIAVVNILGSFAFYRLDLTGDKRYTLAPTTRKMLKELKGPVHFKVYLEGDFPAGFKRLRNETREMLNQFRAYSSYVEYEFIDPSSGKDKKELEATYMQLAKSGLNATDLQVKQESGTTRKLIFPGAVVSYQGKELPMDLLLTQV
;
A
#
# COMPACT_ATOMS: atom_id res chain seq x y z
N MET A 1 25.19 76.19 29.29
CA MET A 1 25.62 75.83 27.95
C MET A 1 25.29 74.32 27.77
N VAL A 2 24.10 74.03 27.19
CA VAL A 2 23.54 72.70 27.07
C VAL A 2 23.86 72.19 25.66
N LYS A 3 24.57 71.05 25.52
CA LYS A 3 24.88 70.39 24.23
C LYS A 3 23.61 69.74 23.64
N PRO A 4 23.31 69.96 22.34
CA PRO A 4 22.17 69.28 21.72
C PRO A 4 22.42 67.78 21.58
N GLY A 5 21.46 66.99 22.00
CA GLY A 5 21.45 65.55 21.91
C GLY A 5 21.37 65.07 20.45
N LYS A 6 22.19 64.07 20.15
CA LYS A 6 22.29 63.43 18.85
C LYS A 6 20.99 62.60 18.61
N THR A 7 20.11 63.09 17.74
CA THR A 7 18.94 62.35 17.27
C THR A 7 19.44 61.14 16.45
N ILE A 8 19.27 59.94 16.99
CA ILE A 8 19.58 58.68 16.33
C ILE A 8 18.49 58.45 15.28
N ASP A 9 18.94 58.39 14.04
CA ASP A 9 18.08 58.17 12.87
C ASP A 9 17.51 56.75 12.86
N MET A 10 16.42 56.51 13.56
CA MET A 10 15.75 55.19 13.69
C MET A 10 15.15 54.65 12.38
N LYS A 11 15.01 55.49 11.32
CA LYS A 11 14.43 55.09 10.05
C LYS A 11 15.38 54.28 9.15
N ALA A 12 16.65 54.47 9.26
CA ALA A 12 17.63 53.76 8.43
C ALA A 12 17.84 52.30 8.89
N ASN A 13 17.71 52.02 10.19
CA ASN A 13 17.91 50.69 10.76
C ASN A 13 16.75 49.69 10.42
N ASN A 14 15.55 50.21 10.17
CA ASN A 14 14.38 49.37 9.92
C ASN A 14 14.31 48.79 8.48
N ARG A 15 15.01 49.39 7.52
CA ARG A 15 15.08 48.85 6.14
C ARG A 15 16.13 47.76 6.00
N TYR A 16 17.24 47.83 6.72
CA TYR A 16 18.26 46.80 6.76
C TYR A 16 17.78 45.51 7.45
N THR A 17 17.08 45.65 8.56
CA THR A 17 16.49 44.50 9.27
C THR A 17 15.41 43.79 8.46
N ARG A 18 14.52 44.54 7.78
CA ARG A 18 13.48 43.93 6.91
C ARG A 18 14.10 43.19 5.73
N ARG A 19 15.11 43.73 5.07
CA ARG A 19 15.78 43.12 3.91
C ARG A 19 16.54 41.84 4.31
N ASN A 20 17.14 41.83 5.48
CA ASN A 20 17.79 40.64 6.02
C ASN A 20 16.77 39.60 6.48
N ALA A 21 15.63 39.97 7.05
CA ALA A 21 14.54 39.07 7.39
C ALA A 21 13.96 38.37 6.14
N TYR A 22 13.72 39.13 5.05
CA TYR A 22 13.28 38.51 3.78
C TYR A 22 14.31 37.58 3.16
N ARG A 23 15.61 37.91 3.27
CA ARG A 23 16.68 37.00 2.81
C ARG A 23 16.74 35.71 3.64
N GLN A 24 16.60 35.81 4.95
CA GLN A 24 16.55 34.66 5.85
C GLN A 24 15.33 33.79 5.58
N LEU A 25 14.17 34.40 5.36
CA LEU A 25 12.94 33.70 5.02
C LEU A 25 13.07 32.96 3.67
N ALA A 26 13.59 33.63 2.64
CA ALA A 26 13.81 33.03 1.33
C ALA A 26 14.81 31.86 1.41
N LEU A 27 15.88 31.99 2.21
CA LEU A 27 16.86 30.96 2.42
C LEU A 27 16.27 29.76 3.18
N ALA A 28 15.44 29.99 4.19
CA ALA A 28 14.72 28.93 4.91
C ALA A 28 13.76 28.19 3.98
N LEU A 29 12.99 28.89 3.15
CA LEU A 29 12.11 28.28 2.17
C LEU A 29 12.87 27.47 1.11
N ALA A 30 14.03 27.96 0.65
CA ALA A 30 14.88 27.23 -0.27
C ALA A 30 15.43 25.94 0.35
N VAL A 31 15.87 25.98 1.61
CA VAL A 31 16.33 24.78 2.34
C VAL A 31 15.20 23.77 2.49
N ILE A 32 13.99 24.19 2.87
CA ILE A 32 12.83 23.32 2.97
C ILE A 32 12.49 22.68 1.61
N ALA A 33 12.54 23.46 0.52
CA ALA A 33 12.30 22.94 -0.82
C ALA A 33 13.35 21.90 -1.22
N VAL A 34 14.64 22.15 -0.95
CA VAL A 34 15.73 21.20 -1.24
C VAL A 34 15.58 19.92 -0.43
N VAL A 35 15.27 20.02 0.86
CA VAL A 35 15.03 18.84 1.72
C VAL A 35 13.83 18.03 1.22
N ASN A 36 12.77 18.69 0.78
CA ASN A 36 11.57 18.02 0.24
C ASN A 36 11.87 17.32 -1.10
N ILE A 37 12.64 17.96 -1.99
CA ILE A 37 13.09 17.37 -3.25
C ILE A 37 14.02 16.17 -2.98
N LEU A 38 15.02 16.32 -2.11
CA LEU A 38 15.92 15.21 -1.74
C LEU A 38 15.15 14.08 -1.06
N GLY A 39 14.17 14.39 -0.21
CA GLY A 39 13.30 13.41 0.44
C GLY A 39 12.44 12.65 -0.55
N SER A 40 12.02 13.25 -1.66
CA SER A 40 11.25 12.57 -2.71
C SER A 40 12.07 11.58 -3.53
N PHE A 41 13.40 11.78 -3.63
CA PHE A 41 14.31 10.83 -4.27
C PHE A 41 14.80 9.73 -3.32
N ALA A 42 14.84 10.00 -2.02
CA ALA A 42 15.20 9.02 -1.01
C ALA A 42 13.96 8.29 -0.52
N PHE A 43 13.41 7.35 -1.33
CA PHE A 43 12.30 6.48 -0.93
C PHE A 43 12.79 5.47 0.12
N TYR A 44 13.20 5.96 1.28
CA TYR A 44 13.56 5.11 2.41
C TYR A 44 12.32 4.89 3.27
N ARG A 45 11.67 3.76 3.05
CA ARG A 45 10.51 3.32 3.85
C ARG A 45 11.03 2.83 5.20
N LEU A 46 11.03 3.72 6.18
CA LEU A 46 11.35 3.37 7.56
C LEU A 46 10.18 2.61 8.16
N ASP A 47 10.38 1.31 8.39
CA ASP A 47 9.46 0.50 9.17
C ASP A 47 9.71 0.79 10.66
N LEU A 48 8.81 1.59 11.26
CA LEU A 48 8.85 1.98 12.67
C LEU A 48 8.16 0.94 13.58
N THR A 49 7.68 -0.19 13.03
CA THR A 49 7.12 -1.25 13.85
C THR A 49 8.22 -2.09 14.48
N GLY A 50 8.13 -2.32 15.80
CA GLY A 50 9.13 -3.09 16.54
C GLY A 50 9.32 -4.52 16.01
N ASP A 51 8.30 -5.10 15.37
CA ASP A 51 8.32 -6.46 14.81
C ASP A 51 8.77 -6.53 13.35
N LYS A 52 9.08 -5.40 12.70
CA LYS A 52 9.44 -5.34 11.26
C LYS A 52 8.45 -6.08 10.35
N ARG A 53 7.18 -6.11 10.72
CA ARG A 53 6.10 -6.87 10.04
C ARG A 53 5.95 -6.49 8.56
N TYR A 54 6.36 -5.28 8.22
CA TYR A 54 6.29 -4.74 6.86
C TYR A 54 7.64 -4.70 6.15
N THR A 55 8.65 -5.39 6.69
CA THR A 55 9.97 -5.49 6.05
C THR A 55 10.14 -6.86 5.41
N LEU A 56 10.19 -6.90 4.08
CA LEU A 56 10.41 -8.14 3.35
C LEU A 56 11.77 -8.76 3.68
N ALA A 57 11.81 -10.07 3.79
CA ALA A 57 13.04 -10.82 3.96
C ALA A 57 14.05 -10.47 2.84
N PRO A 58 15.35 -10.43 3.13
CA PRO A 58 16.38 -10.13 2.13
C PRO A 58 16.30 -11.02 0.89
N THR A 59 15.99 -12.30 1.07
CA THR A 59 15.81 -13.27 -0.01
C THR A 59 14.65 -12.90 -0.92
N THR A 60 13.49 -12.52 -0.35
CA THR A 60 12.32 -12.07 -1.10
C THR A 60 12.63 -10.80 -1.90
N ARG A 61 13.33 -9.84 -1.30
CA ARG A 61 13.76 -8.62 -1.99
C ARG A 61 14.69 -8.89 -3.16
N LYS A 62 15.62 -9.84 -2.99
CA LYS A 62 16.53 -10.27 -4.06
C LYS A 62 15.74 -10.90 -5.20
N MET A 63 14.84 -11.84 -4.88
CA MET A 63 14.00 -12.52 -5.87
C MET A 63 13.13 -11.54 -6.68
N LEU A 64 12.52 -10.54 -6.02
CA LEU A 64 11.71 -9.51 -6.69
C LEU A 64 12.53 -8.65 -7.66
N LYS A 65 13.79 -8.32 -7.30
CA LYS A 65 14.71 -7.58 -8.18
C LYS A 65 15.22 -8.39 -9.36
N GLU A 66 15.25 -9.70 -9.25
CA GLU A 66 15.73 -10.62 -10.28
C GLU A 66 14.61 -11.09 -11.24
N LEU A 67 13.36 -10.61 -11.05
CA LEU A 67 12.27 -10.92 -11.97
C LEU A 67 12.60 -10.45 -13.38
N LYS A 68 12.38 -11.34 -14.36
CA LYS A 68 12.65 -11.10 -15.78
C LYS A 68 11.43 -10.76 -16.61
N GLY A 69 10.27 -10.64 -15.97
CA GLY A 69 9.01 -10.34 -16.63
C GLY A 69 7.87 -10.15 -15.63
N PRO A 70 6.68 -9.79 -16.13
CA PRO A 70 5.54 -9.50 -15.26
C PRO A 70 5.06 -10.74 -14.50
N VAL A 71 4.75 -10.52 -13.23
CA VAL A 71 4.07 -11.46 -12.34
C VAL A 71 2.72 -10.87 -12.00
N HIS A 72 1.65 -11.60 -12.33
CA HIS A 72 0.27 -11.16 -12.07
C HIS A 72 -0.32 -11.96 -10.91
N PHE A 73 -0.84 -11.27 -9.92
CA PHE A 73 -1.56 -11.83 -8.79
C PHE A 73 -3.05 -11.53 -8.93
N LYS A 74 -3.86 -12.55 -9.18
CA LYS A 74 -5.33 -12.48 -9.15
C LYS A 74 -5.79 -12.94 -7.78
N VAL A 75 -6.14 -12.00 -6.90
CA VAL A 75 -6.53 -12.28 -5.51
C VAL A 75 -8.04 -12.30 -5.41
N TYR A 76 -8.61 -13.46 -5.07
CA TYR A 76 -10.05 -13.67 -4.95
C TYR A 76 -10.55 -13.37 -3.52
N LEU A 77 -10.22 -12.16 -3.05
CA LEU A 77 -10.52 -11.71 -1.70
C LEU A 77 -11.14 -10.28 -1.73
N GLU A 78 -12.07 -10.05 -2.63
CA GLU A 78 -12.87 -8.82 -2.71
C GLU A 78 -14.36 -9.17 -2.53
N GLY A 79 -15.10 -8.24 -1.91
CA GLY A 79 -16.52 -8.39 -1.64
C GLY A 79 -16.89 -8.02 -0.19
N ASP A 80 -18.15 -8.30 0.18
CA ASP A 80 -18.60 -8.06 1.54
C ASP A 80 -18.24 -9.25 2.44
N PHE A 81 -17.28 -9.01 3.33
CA PHE A 81 -16.72 -9.99 4.24
C PHE A 81 -16.81 -9.53 5.69
N PRO A 82 -16.84 -10.48 6.66
CA PRO A 82 -16.59 -10.19 8.07
C PRO A 82 -15.22 -9.55 8.30
N ALA A 83 -15.06 -8.91 9.46
CA ALA A 83 -13.86 -8.14 9.81
C ALA A 83 -12.54 -8.90 9.63
N GLY A 84 -12.50 -10.20 9.95
CA GLY A 84 -11.30 -11.05 9.78
C GLY A 84 -10.84 -11.14 8.33
N PHE A 85 -11.76 -11.35 7.39
CA PHE A 85 -11.43 -11.42 5.96
C PHE A 85 -11.11 -10.06 5.36
N LYS A 86 -11.78 -8.99 5.84
CA LYS A 86 -11.43 -7.61 5.47
C LYS A 86 -9.99 -7.28 5.91
N ARG A 87 -9.58 -7.74 7.09
CA ARG A 87 -8.22 -7.60 7.58
C ARG A 87 -7.24 -8.39 6.72
N LEU A 88 -7.51 -9.68 6.43
CA LEU A 88 -6.68 -10.51 5.57
C LEU A 88 -6.50 -9.86 4.18
N ARG A 89 -7.58 -9.36 3.57
CA ARG A 89 -7.52 -8.62 2.31
C ARG A 89 -6.58 -7.41 2.39
N ASN A 90 -6.70 -6.60 3.44
CA ASN A 90 -5.91 -5.39 3.60
C ASN A 90 -4.42 -5.72 3.82
N GLU A 91 -4.12 -6.74 4.62
CA GLU A 91 -2.75 -7.20 4.87
C GLU A 91 -2.12 -7.79 3.58
N THR A 92 -2.90 -8.56 2.81
CA THR A 92 -2.45 -9.08 1.50
C THR A 92 -2.18 -7.93 0.52
N ARG A 93 -3.06 -6.92 0.47
CA ARG A 93 -2.88 -5.75 -0.39
C ARG A 93 -1.61 -4.98 -0.01
N GLU A 94 -1.37 -4.79 1.28
CA GLU A 94 -0.17 -4.11 1.76
C GLU A 94 1.11 -4.89 1.42
N MET A 95 1.09 -6.22 1.55
CA MET A 95 2.21 -7.08 1.13
C MET A 95 2.49 -6.96 -0.36
N LEU A 96 1.46 -6.99 -1.21
CA LEU A 96 1.62 -6.86 -2.66
C LEU A 96 2.09 -5.45 -3.06
N ASN A 97 1.66 -4.39 -2.34
CA ASN A 97 2.20 -3.05 -2.49
C ASN A 97 3.69 -2.99 -2.18
N GLN A 98 4.14 -3.72 -1.16
CA GLN A 98 5.57 -3.82 -0.86
C GLN A 98 6.33 -4.55 -1.97
N PHE A 99 5.79 -5.64 -2.51
CA PHE A 99 6.40 -6.33 -3.65
C PHE A 99 6.58 -5.38 -4.84
N ARG A 100 5.55 -4.61 -5.14
CA ARG A 100 5.54 -3.61 -6.21
C ARG A 100 6.54 -2.48 -6.00
N ALA A 101 6.82 -2.12 -4.74
CA ALA A 101 7.85 -1.13 -4.41
C ALA A 101 9.27 -1.62 -4.73
N TYR A 102 9.50 -2.94 -4.76
CA TYR A 102 10.80 -3.54 -5.10
C TYR A 102 10.91 -3.98 -6.56
N SER A 103 9.79 -4.18 -7.26
CA SER A 103 9.80 -4.58 -8.66
C SER A 103 8.57 -4.06 -9.41
N SER A 104 8.80 -3.31 -10.48
CA SER A 104 7.74 -2.83 -11.38
C SER A 104 7.05 -3.96 -12.17
N TYR A 105 7.62 -5.16 -12.16
CA TYR A 105 7.02 -6.34 -12.77
C TYR A 105 5.90 -6.96 -11.94
N VAL A 106 5.68 -6.52 -10.69
CA VAL A 106 4.61 -7.03 -9.86
C VAL A 106 3.31 -6.28 -10.16
N GLU A 107 2.33 -7.01 -10.66
CA GLU A 107 0.98 -6.54 -10.91
C GLU A 107 -0.01 -7.36 -10.10
N TYR A 108 -1.07 -6.74 -9.59
CA TYR A 108 -2.09 -7.46 -8.85
C TYR A 108 -3.46 -6.83 -9.02
N GLU A 109 -4.48 -7.67 -8.92
CA GLU A 109 -5.88 -7.27 -8.89
C GLU A 109 -6.62 -8.05 -7.80
N PHE A 110 -7.60 -7.39 -7.18
CA PHE A 110 -8.53 -8.05 -6.26
C PHE A 110 -9.85 -8.24 -6.97
N ILE A 111 -10.36 -9.46 -6.94
CA ILE A 111 -11.54 -9.87 -7.70
C ILE A 111 -12.60 -10.39 -6.74
N ASP A 112 -13.82 -9.86 -6.86
CA ASP A 112 -15.01 -10.49 -6.26
C ASP A 112 -15.59 -11.49 -7.28
N PRO A 113 -15.42 -12.80 -7.06
CA PRO A 113 -15.92 -13.80 -7.98
C PRO A 113 -17.44 -13.85 -8.06
N SER A 114 -18.15 -13.21 -7.11
CA SER A 114 -19.63 -13.19 -7.05
C SER A 114 -20.25 -11.94 -7.68
N SER A 115 -19.44 -10.92 -7.99
CA SER A 115 -19.96 -9.63 -8.45
C SER A 115 -20.61 -9.71 -9.84
N GLY A 116 -21.85 -9.21 -9.92
CA GLY A 116 -22.56 -9.02 -11.20
C GLY A 116 -23.00 -10.31 -11.91
N LYS A 117 -22.94 -11.47 -11.25
CA LYS A 117 -23.23 -12.77 -11.85
C LYS A 117 -24.59 -13.31 -11.44
N ASP A 118 -25.27 -13.94 -12.37
CA ASP A 118 -26.41 -14.77 -12.05
C ASP A 118 -25.97 -16.08 -11.35
N LYS A 119 -26.93 -16.86 -10.85
CA LYS A 119 -26.64 -18.10 -10.10
C LYS A 119 -25.85 -19.12 -10.94
N LYS A 120 -26.14 -19.24 -12.23
CA LYS A 120 -25.51 -20.20 -13.13
C LYS A 120 -24.07 -19.80 -13.44
N GLU A 121 -23.84 -18.52 -13.70
CA GLU A 121 -22.50 -17.95 -13.93
C GLU A 121 -21.64 -18.02 -12.68
N LEU A 122 -22.25 -17.82 -11.51
CA LEU A 122 -21.57 -17.94 -10.22
C LEU A 122 -21.09 -19.37 -9.98
N GLU A 123 -21.95 -20.37 -10.20
CA GLU A 123 -21.58 -21.79 -10.07
C GLU A 123 -20.46 -22.16 -11.05
N ALA A 124 -20.54 -21.71 -12.30
CA ALA A 124 -19.47 -21.95 -13.30
C ALA A 124 -18.14 -21.33 -12.87
N THR A 125 -18.17 -20.10 -12.33
CA THR A 125 -16.98 -19.42 -11.81
C THR A 125 -16.38 -20.17 -10.63
N TYR A 126 -17.18 -20.62 -9.69
CA TYR A 126 -16.70 -21.37 -8.52
C TYR A 126 -16.10 -22.71 -8.92
N MET A 127 -16.70 -23.42 -9.90
CA MET A 127 -16.11 -24.62 -10.47
C MET A 127 -14.76 -24.36 -11.16
N GLN A 128 -14.64 -23.24 -11.85
CA GLN A 128 -13.36 -22.84 -12.48
C GLN A 128 -12.29 -22.55 -11.45
N LEU A 129 -12.62 -21.82 -10.37
CA LEU A 129 -11.67 -21.54 -9.28
C LEU A 129 -11.21 -22.80 -8.57
N ALA A 130 -12.13 -23.72 -8.29
CA ALA A 130 -11.78 -25.04 -7.72
C ALA A 130 -10.88 -25.86 -8.67
N LYS A 131 -11.17 -25.85 -9.98
CA LYS A 131 -10.31 -26.52 -10.99
C LYS A 131 -8.92 -25.90 -11.10
N SER A 132 -8.77 -24.60 -10.87
CA SER A 132 -7.46 -23.96 -10.80
C SER A 132 -6.68 -24.25 -9.52
N GLY A 133 -7.24 -25.05 -8.60
CA GLY A 133 -6.57 -25.53 -7.39
C GLY A 133 -6.79 -24.66 -6.16
N LEU A 134 -7.73 -23.70 -6.18
CA LEU A 134 -8.08 -22.93 -5.02
C LEU A 134 -9.07 -23.65 -4.13
N ASN A 135 -8.86 -23.60 -2.82
CA ASN A 135 -9.76 -24.20 -1.84
C ASN A 135 -10.91 -23.27 -1.48
N ALA A 136 -12.13 -23.82 -1.55
CA ALA A 136 -13.31 -23.13 -1.12
C ALA A 136 -13.45 -23.17 0.41
N THR A 137 -13.92 -22.07 0.99
CA THR A 137 -14.22 -21.93 2.42
C THR A 137 -15.68 -21.55 2.60
N ASP A 138 -16.40 -22.28 3.44
CA ASP A 138 -17.79 -21.97 3.81
C ASP A 138 -17.81 -20.92 4.92
N LEU A 139 -18.32 -19.74 4.58
CA LEU A 139 -18.39 -18.62 5.48
C LEU A 139 -19.82 -18.43 5.98
N GLN A 140 -20.00 -18.50 7.29
CA GLN A 140 -21.25 -18.15 7.95
C GLN A 140 -21.25 -16.68 8.36
N VAL A 141 -22.12 -15.88 7.75
CA VAL A 141 -22.28 -14.46 8.05
C VAL A 141 -23.57 -14.26 8.83
N LYS A 142 -23.46 -13.76 10.05
CA LYS A 142 -24.63 -13.31 10.82
C LYS A 142 -25.06 -11.95 10.31
N GLN A 143 -26.29 -11.86 9.83
CA GLN A 143 -26.97 -10.61 9.47
C GLN A 143 -28.16 -10.40 10.42
N GLU A 144 -28.69 -9.19 10.47
CA GLU A 144 -29.90 -8.88 11.26
C GLU A 144 -31.09 -9.77 10.90
N SER A 145 -31.16 -10.23 9.66
CA SER A 145 -32.21 -11.13 9.12
C SER A 145 -31.94 -12.62 9.30
N GLY A 146 -30.81 -13.02 9.92
CA GLY A 146 -30.45 -14.43 10.10
C GLY A 146 -28.99 -14.76 9.74
N THR A 147 -28.70 -16.06 9.66
CA THR A 147 -27.37 -16.55 9.27
C THR A 147 -27.40 -16.92 7.78
N THR A 148 -26.56 -16.27 6.99
CA THR A 148 -26.36 -16.60 5.56
C THR A 148 -25.05 -17.34 5.38
N ARG A 149 -25.07 -18.43 4.58
CA ARG A 149 -23.85 -19.12 4.15
C ARG A 149 -23.38 -18.55 2.82
N LYS A 150 -22.10 -18.23 2.74
CA LYS A 150 -21.45 -17.73 1.52
C LYS A 150 -20.18 -18.57 1.27
N LEU A 151 -20.10 -19.14 0.07
CA LEU A 151 -18.88 -19.81 -0.36
C LEU A 151 -17.88 -18.77 -0.86
N ILE A 152 -16.67 -18.83 -0.36
CA ILE A 152 -15.59 -17.91 -0.72
C ILE A 152 -14.33 -18.70 -1.09
N PHE A 153 -13.43 -18.07 -1.84
CA PHE A 153 -12.14 -18.64 -2.25
C PHE A 153 -11.02 -17.72 -1.77
N PRO A 154 -10.61 -17.80 -0.48
CA PRO A 154 -9.58 -16.92 0.08
C PRO A 154 -8.19 -17.31 -0.40
N GLY A 155 -7.92 -17.04 -1.67
CA GLY A 155 -6.71 -17.42 -2.35
C GLY A 155 -6.35 -16.48 -3.49
N ALA A 156 -5.23 -16.78 -4.14
CA ALA A 156 -4.75 -16.07 -5.30
C ALA A 156 -4.26 -17.05 -6.38
N VAL A 157 -4.39 -16.66 -7.64
CA VAL A 157 -3.69 -17.31 -8.76
C VAL A 157 -2.55 -16.42 -9.18
N VAL A 158 -1.35 -16.94 -9.15
CA VAL A 158 -0.12 -16.24 -9.54
C VAL A 158 0.31 -16.71 -10.92
N SER A 159 0.35 -15.79 -11.88
CA SER A 159 0.77 -16.06 -13.25
C SER A 159 2.16 -15.49 -13.50
N TYR A 160 3.11 -16.33 -13.91
CA TYR A 160 4.46 -15.94 -14.27
C TYR A 160 4.99 -16.77 -15.43
N GLN A 161 5.46 -16.11 -16.48
CA GLN A 161 6.04 -16.77 -17.68
C GLN A 161 5.14 -17.87 -18.27
N GLY A 162 3.84 -17.63 -18.33
CA GLY A 162 2.86 -18.57 -18.89
C GLY A 162 2.50 -19.75 -17.98
N LYS A 163 3.00 -19.78 -16.75
CA LYS A 163 2.60 -20.74 -15.70
C LYS A 163 1.67 -20.08 -14.71
N GLU A 164 0.67 -20.80 -14.28
CA GLU A 164 -0.25 -20.38 -13.23
C GLU A 164 -0.11 -21.29 -12.02
N LEU A 165 -0.04 -20.69 -10.83
CA LEU A 165 0.08 -21.39 -9.56
C LEU A 165 -1.00 -20.89 -8.61
N PRO A 166 -1.85 -21.76 -8.08
CA PRO A 166 -2.78 -21.40 -7.02
C PRO A 166 -2.04 -21.23 -5.69
N MET A 167 -2.51 -20.31 -4.88
CA MET A 167 -1.98 -20.05 -3.55
C MET A 167 -3.14 -19.75 -2.60
N ASP A 168 -3.31 -20.59 -1.58
CA ASP A 168 -4.27 -20.30 -0.51
C ASP A 168 -3.71 -19.26 0.46
N LEU A 169 -4.55 -18.32 0.84
CA LEU A 169 -4.21 -17.27 1.81
C LEU A 169 -4.61 -17.66 3.24
N LEU A 170 -5.43 -18.69 3.39
CA LEU A 170 -5.72 -19.32 4.67
C LEU A 170 -4.96 -20.63 4.77
N LEU A 171 -4.05 -20.73 5.74
CA LEU A 171 -3.50 -22.01 6.14
C LEU A 171 -4.57 -22.72 6.99
N THR A 172 -5.22 -23.72 6.41
CA THR A 172 -6.01 -24.67 7.21
C THR A 172 -4.99 -25.50 8.00
N GLN A 173 -4.89 -25.25 9.31
CA GLN A 173 -4.19 -26.17 10.17
C GLN A 173 -5.04 -27.46 10.20
N VAL A 174 -4.50 -28.53 9.62
CA VAL A 174 -5.00 -29.89 9.75
C VAL A 174 -4.60 -30.45 11.12
#